data_86ca5ffac56309cebefbe7bee4104c6d
#
_entry.id   86ca5ffac56309cebefbe7bee4104c6d
#
_cell.length_a   1.000
_cell.length_b   1.000
_cell.length_c   1.000
_cell.angle_alpha   90.00
_cell.angle_beta   90.00
_cell.angle_gamma   90.00
#
_symmetry.space_group_name_H-M   'P 1'
#
loop_
_entity.id
_entity.type
_entity.pdbx_description
1 polymer ?
#
loop_
_entity_poly.entity_id
_entity_poly.type
_entity_poly.pdbx_seq_one_letter_code
_entity_poly.pdbx_strand_id
1 'polypeptide(L)'
;MKNINKTLLAAAISLGMLAGCNSDTDNNEAKAPNSMVRFATFNLSFDRTAAGMLSGELALTRSAQDELLARLADGNLSGAEKTKALNVQQIRNVAEIIQRTRPDVFLLNEFDNDGKGENTADLKAFNDNYLAHAQHSEVTAISYPVLQNFATNTGLMSGYDLNLDGKVNNGPDDAWGFGNYHGQYAFAVMSKYPIDTKQIRTFQNFKWKDMPGEKNPVIDDCNNTKAPIPAGRQCGDAWYADEVWQKYPLSSKNHADVPVRIKTDKGEEVIHFLISHPTPPIFANAARHTVKHNRAEIAFWNDYVKGLNYMADDKGTKGGLAKNAKFVIAGDLNADPQTGDGDLSAIQDLLNNPLMNQAITNGTLIPVSEGGPECVSKGTDCKRNLNRPNPERITNTSVLQLDHVIPSANLNAVKSGVYWPASFEAGYHLVYDAKLGIAKGVSSDHRMVWVDLKLD
;
A
#
# COMPACT_ATOMS: atom_id res chain seq x y z
N MET A 1 37.01 -5.16 -72.01
CA MET A 1 38.15 -4.23 -72.20
C MET A 1 38.50 -3.66 -70.83
N LYS A 2 39.76 -3.82 -70.47
CA LYS A 2 40.61 -3.08 -69.51
C LYS A 2 40.09 -3.11 -68.03
N ASN A 3 40.67 -3.95 -67.17
CA ASN A 3 42.02 -3.97 -66.58
C ASN A 3 42.24 -2.91 -65.52
N ILE A 4 42.50 -3.34 -64.27
CA ILE A 4 43.73 -3.32 -63.40
C ILE A 4 43.63 -2.14 -62.43
N ASN A 5 43.92 -2.21 -61.15
CA ASN A 5 45.02 -2.82 -60.41
C ASN A 5 44.76 -2.91 -58.89
N LYS A 6 45.38 -3.94 -58.34
CA LYS A 6 45.63 -4.17 -56.91
C LYS A 6 46.76 -3.25 -56.42
N THR A 7 46.72 -2.84 -55.15
CA THR A 7 47.93 -2.60 -54.41
C THR A 7 47.77 -3.02 -52.96
N LEU A 8 48.49 -4.06 -52.59
CA LEU A 8 48.81 -4.44 -51.24
C LEU A 8 49.89 -3.51 -50.69
N LEU A 9 49.77 -3.12 -49.42
CA LEU A 9 50.95 -2.70 -48.67
C LEU A 9 50.91 -3.36 -47.27
N ALA A 10 51.89 -4.21 -47.05
CA ALA A 10 52.20 -4.81 -45.76
C ALA A 10 53.38 -4.03 -45.14
N ALA A 11 53.32 -3.80 -43.85
CA ALA A 11 54.50 -3.56 -43.00
C ALA A 11 54.04 -3.61 -41.54
N ALA A 12 54.44 -4.49 -40.82
CA ALA A 12 55.68 -4.83 -40.09
C ALA A 12 55.42 -4.70 -38.57
N ILE A 13 55.59 -5.84 -37.97
CA ILE A 13 55.56 -6.12 -36.53
C ILE A 13 56.73 -5.43 -35.82
N SER A 14 56.47 -4.82 -34.64
CA SER A 14 57.50 -4.64 -33.62
C SER A 14 56.96 -5.06 -32.26
N LEU A 15 57.47 -6.20 -31.79
CA LEU A 15 57.38 -6.66 -30.41
C LEU A 15 58.14 -5.70 -29.50
N GLY A 16 57.47 -5.19 -28.49
CA GLY A 16 58.07 -4.55 -27.33
C GLY A 16 57.51 -5.20 -26.08
N MET A 17 58.26 -6.13 -25.50
CA MET A 17 58.04 -6.60 -24.12
C MET A 17 58.49 -5.50 -23.16
N LEU A 18 57.57 -5.08 -22.30
CA LEU A 18 57.92 -4.44 -21.03
C LEU A 18 57.01 -5.05 -19.96
N ALA A 19 57.65 -5.78 -19.07
CA ALA A 19 57.06 -6.18 -17.80
C ALA A 19 56.90 -4.97 -16.90
N GLY A 20 55.77 -4.85 -16.26
CA GLY A 20 55.52 -3.79 -15.29
C GLY A 20 54.23 -3.98 -14.53
N CYS A 21 54.36 -4.50 -13.33
CA CYS A 21 53.52 -4.31 -12.14
C CYS A 21 52.00 -4.32 -12.30
N ASN A 22 51.41 -5.42 -11.87
CA ASN A 22 50.05 -5.45 -11.34
C ASN A 22 49.92 -4.43 -10.20
N SER A 23 49.12 -3.41 -10.41
CA SER A 23 48.42 -2.72 -9.35
C SER A 23 46.95 -2.98 -9.62
N ASP A 24 46.38 -3.94 -8.89
CA ASP A 24 44.92 -4.07 -8.74
C ASP A 24 44.41 -2.79 -8.08
N THR A 25 44.12 -1.81 -8.89
CA THR A 25 43.19 -0.75 -8.47
C THR A 25 41.79 -1.30 -8.64
N ASP A 26 41.23 -1.76 -7.53
CA ASP A 26 39.78 -1.89 -7.37
C ASP A 26 39.18 -0.54 -7.74
N ASN A 27 38.78 -0.37 -8.99
CA ASN A 27 37.90 0.67 -9.43
C ASN A 27 36.50 0.33 -8.89
N ASN A 28 36.29 0.48 -7.58
CA ASN A 28 35.00 0.76 -7.00
C ASN A 28 34.63 2.18 -7.46
N GLU A 29 34.30 2.35 -8.72
CA GLU A 29 33.47 3.49 -9.12
C GLU A 29 32.18 3.36 -8.34
N ALA A 30 32.06 4.16 -7.30
CA ALA A 30 30.81 4.34 -6.59
C ALA A 30 29.76 4.74 -7.63
N LYS A 31 28.88 3.79 -7.97
CA LYS A 31 27.79 4.02 -8.91
C LYS A 31 27.12 5.32 -8.48
N ALA A 32 27.07 6.31 -9.38
CA ALA A 32 26.45 7.59 -9.09
C ALA A 32 25.09 7.37 -8.42
N PRO A 33 24.76 8.08 -7.34
CA PRO A 33 23.50 7.90 -6.65
C PRO A 33 22.34 7.99 -7.65
N ASN A 34 21.43 7.04 -7.59
CA ASN A 34 20.25 7.07 -8.47
C ASN A 34 19.38 8.25 -8.03
N SER A 35 19.33 9.29 -8.85
CA SER A 35 18.52 10.48 -8.57
C SER A 35 17.00 10.22 -8.67
N MET A 36 16.61 9.05 -9.15
CA MET A 36 15.22 8.64 -9.32
C MET A 36 14.82 7.66 -8.23
N VAL A 37 13.75 7.98 -7.49
CA VAL A 37 13.22 7.14 -6.41
C VAL A 37 11.74 6.91 -6.62
N ARG A 38 11.33 5.64 -6.64
CA ARG A 38 9.93 5.23 -6.77
C ARG A 38 9.32 4.96 -5.41
N PHE A 39 8.32 5.77 -5.05
CA PHE A 39 7.42 5.49 -3.93
C PHE A 39 6.15 4.81 -4.44
N ALA A 40 5.64 3.84 -3.67
CA ALA A 40 4.43 3.10 -4.04
C ALA A 40 3.59 2.72 -2.82
N THR A 41 2.31 2.40 -3.09
CA THR A 41 1.42 1.69 -2.17
C THR A 41 0.79 0.52 -2.91
N PHE A 42 0.63 -0.59 -2.21
CA PHE A 42 -0.06 -1.76 -2.74
C PHE A 42 -0.83 -2.48 -1.62
N ASN A 43 -2.14 -2.52 -1.74
CA ASN A 43 -2.95 -3.43 -0.94
C ASN A 43 -2.80 -4.83 -1.54
N LEU A 44 -2.14 -5.72 -0.79
CA LEU A 44 -1.74 -7.05 -1.26
C LEU A 44 -2.86 -8.08 -1.16
N SER A 45 -3.93 -7.77 -0.41
CA SER A 45 -4.95 -8.74 -0.05
C SER A 45 -4.35 -10.01 0.60
N PHE A 46 -3.38 -9.82 1.49
CA PHE A 46 -2.75 -10.91 2.24
C PHE A 46 -3.41 -11.17 3.59
N ASP A 47 -4.60 -10.61 3.79
CA ASP A 47 -5.45 -10.98 4.91
C ASP A 47 -5.87 -12.45 4.79
N ARG A 48 -5.83 -13.17 5.90
CA ARG A 48 -6.20 -14.57 5.98
C ARG A 48 -7.35 -14.78 6.97
N THR A 49 -8.03 -15.90 6.85
CA THR A 49 -9.18 -16.24 7.72
C THR A 49 -8.79 -16.60 9.15
N ALA A 50 -7.52 -16.92 9.39
CA ALA A 50 -7.00 -17.25 10.71
C ALA A 50 -5.55 -16.81 10.89
N ALA A 51 -5.19 -16.43 12.10
CA ALA A 51 -3.83 -16.06 12.46
C ALA A 51 -2.82 -17.16 12.13
N GLY A 52 -1.66 -16.77 11.62
CA GLY A 52 -0.57 -17.68 11.28
C GLY A 52 -0.70 -18.37 9.91
N MET A 53 -1.82 -18.26 9.21
CA MET A 53 -1.95 -18.83 7.86
C MET A 53 -0.96 -18.18 6.89
N LEU A 54 -0.90 -16.86 6.87
CA LEU A 54 0.05 -16.12 6.01
C LEU A 54 1.50 -16.51 6.33
N SER A 55 1.88 -16.56 7.61
CA SER A 55 3.21 -17.00 8.04
C SER A 55 3.58 -18.39 7.53
N GLY A 56 2.63 -19.34 7.60
CA GLY A 56 2.83 -20.70 7.08
C GLY A 56 2.93 -20.79 5.55
N GLU A 57 2.38 -19.83 4.82
CA GLU A 57 2.50 -19.70 3.37
C GLU A 57 3.83 -19.03 2.99
N LEU A 58 4.20 -17.96 3.67
CA LEU A 58 5.45 -17.21 3.43
C LEU A 58 6.69 -18.00 3.78
N ALA A 59 6.63 -18.88 4.77
CA ALA A 59 7.75 -19.74 5.19
C ALA A 59 8.13 -20.82 4.16
N LEU A 60 7.30 -21.07 3.13
CA LEU A 60 7.61 -22.09 2.12
C LEU A 60 8.81 -21.68 1.28
N THR A 61 9.81 -22.57 1.22
CA THR A 61 10.94 -22.42 0.28
C THR A 61 10.46 -22.46 -1.17
N ARG A 62 11.25 -21.94 -2.11
CA ARG A 62 10.91 -21.99 -3.54
C ARG A 62 10.57 -23.40 -4.02
N SER A 63 11.34 -24.41 -3.63
CA SER A 63 11.10 -25.82 -4.00
C SER A 63 9.75 -26.33 -3.46
N ALA A 64 9.43 -26.01 -2.19
CA ALA A 64 8.15 -26.41 -1.60
C ALA A 64 6.94 -25.70 -2.28
N GLN A 65 7.11 -24.44 -2.68
CA GLN A 65 6.10 -23.72 -3.48
C GLN A 65 5.89 -24.40 -4.84
N ASP A 66 6.97 -24.73 -5.56
CA ASP A 66 6.92 -25.34 -6.88
C ASP A 66 6.24 -26.72 -6.82
N GLU A 67 6.56 -27.55 -5.82
CA GLU A 67 5.90 -28.84 -5.60
C GLU A 67 4.39 -28.68 -5.30
N LEU A 68 4.03 -27.75 -4.42
CA LEU A 68 2.64 -27.49 -4.06
C LEU A 68 1.82 -27.01 -5.26
N LEU A 69 2.39 -26.13 -6.10
CA LEU A 69 1.73 -25.61 -7.29
C LEU A 69 1.62 -26.66 -8.42
N ALA A 70 2.60 -27.54 -8.56
CA ALA A 70 2.50 -28.68 -9.49
C ALA A 70 1.33 -29.60 -9.11
N ARG A 71 1.18 -29.94 -7.83
CA ARG A 71 0.04 -30.74 -7.32
C ARG A 71 -1.31 -30.01 -7.51
N LEU A 72 -1.32 -28.67 -7.40
CA LEU A 72 -2.52 -27.87 -7.70
C LEU A 72 -2.90 -27.98 -9.18
N ALA A 73 -1.92 -27.87 -10.09
CA ALA A 73 -2.12 -27.97 -11.53
C ALA A 73 -2.64 -29.36 -11.96
N ASP A 74 -2.14 -30.42 -11.32
CA ASP A 74 -2.57 -31.81 -11.55
C ASP A 74 -3.97 -32.12 -10.98
N GLY A 75 -4.58 -31.17 -10.24
CA GLY A 75 -5.88 -31.39 -9.60
C GLY A 75 -5.85 -32.29 -8.35
N ASN A 76 -4.68 -32.56 -7.80
CA ASN A 76 -4.46 -33.51 -6.69
C ASN A 76 -4.63 -32.90 -5.29
N LEU A 77 -5.19 -31.67 -5.20
CA LEU A 77 -5.38 -30.96 -3.92
C LEU A 77 -6.86 -30.73 -3.61
N SER A 78 -7.20 -30.82 -2.32
CA SER A 78 -8.53 -30.49 -1.82
C SER A 78 -8.46 -29.79 -0.44
N GLY A 79 -9.58 -29.23 0.02
CA GLY A 79 -9.71 -28.63 1.34
C GLY A 79 -8.64 -27.56 1.64
N ALA A 80 -8.09 -27.58 2.83
CA ALA A 80 -7.12 -26.59 3.31
C ALA A 80 -5.82 -26.56 2.48
N GLU A 81 -5.38 -27.70 1.96
CA GLU A 81 -4.16 -27.78 1.15
C GLU A 81 -4.33 -27.08 -0.21
N LYS A 82 -5.51 -27.24 -0.82
CA LYS A 82 -5.87 -26.49 -2.05
C LYS A 82 -5.94 -24.98 -1.78
N THR A 83 -6.56 -24.57 -0.67
CA THR A 83 -6.60 -23.15 -0.26
C THR A 83 -5.18 -22.60 -0.08
N LYS A 84 -4.30 -23.32 0.62
CA LYS A 84 -2.90 -22.94 0.78
C LYS A 84 -2.19 -22.77 -0.57
N ALA A 85 -2.39 -23.71 -1.50
CA ALA A 85 -1.78 -23.63 -2.82
C ALA A 85 -2.26 -22.41 -3.63
N LEU A 86 -3.56 -22.10 -3.59
CA LEU A 86 -4.12 -20.91 -4.23
C LEU A 86 -3.57 -19.62 -3.62
N ASN A 87 -3.42 -19.56 -2.29
CA ASN A 87 -2.82 -18.42 -1.61
C ASN A 87 -1.34 -18.27 -1.98
N VAL A 88 -0.57 -19.36 -2.07
CA VAL A 88 0.83 -19.33 -2.52
C VAL A 88 0.92 -18.83 -3.97
N GLN A 89 0.00 -19.23 -4.85
CA GLN A 89 -0.07 -18.70 -6.22
C GLN A 89 -0.36 -17.19 -6.21
N GLN A 90 -1.30 -16.74 -5.39
CA GLN A 90 -1.59 -15.31 -5.19
C GLN A 90 -0.35 -14.54 -4.73
N ILE A 91 0.37 -15.03 -3.73
CA ILE A 91 1.60 -14.40 -3.21
C ILE A 91 2.66 -14.30 -4.31
N ARG A 92 2.82 -15.33 -5.15
CA ARG A 92 3.76 -15.30 -6.28
C ARG A 92 3.37 -14.26 -7.33
N ASN A 93 2.08 -14.14 -7.64
CA ASN A 93 1.58 -13.13 -8.57
C ASN A 93 1.81 -11.71 -8.03
N VAL A 94 1.57 -11.49 -6.75
CA VAL A 94 1.89 -10.21 -6.08
C VAL A 94 3.40 -9.93 -6.14
N ALA A 95 4.24 -10.91 -5.87
CA ALA A 95 5.69 -10.77 -5.96
C ALA A 95 6.14 -10.41 -7.40
N GLU A 96 5.52 -10.99 -8.44
CA GLU A 96 5.77 -10.63 -9.83
C GLU A 96 5.38 -9.18 -10.14
N ILE A 97 4.23 -8.70 -9.64
CA ILE A 97 3.83 -7.29 -9.77
C ILE A 97 4.90 -6.37 -9.17
N ILE A 98 5.41 -6.68 -7.99
CA ILE A 98 6.47 -5.91 -7.33
C ILE A 98 7.76 -5.95 -8.16
N GLN A 99 8.11 -7.10 -8.74
CA GLN A 99 9.28 -7.26 -9.61
C GLN A 99 9.13 -6.50 -10.94
N ARG A 100 7.93 -6.38 -11.49
CA ARG A 100 7.65 -5.58 -12.70
C ARG A 100 7.68 -4.09 -12.43
N THR A 101 7.15 -3.67 -11.29
CA THR A 101 7.03 -2.25 -10.92
C THR A 101 8.31 -1.71 -10.27
N ARG A 102 9.04 -2.54 -9.53
CA ARG A 102 10.33 -2.25 -8.86
C ARG A 102 10.30 -0.99 -7.98
N PRO A 103 9.38 -0.86 -7.02
CA PRO A 103 9.38 0.27 -6.10
C PRO A 103 10.67 0.32 -5.27
N ASP A 104 11.10 1.51 -4.88
CA ASP A 104 12.26 1.69 -4.00
C ASP A 104 11.85 1.78 -2.53
N VAL A 105 10.71 2.41 -2.26
CA VAL A 105 10.05 2.50 -0.95
C VAL A 105 8.57 2.25 -1.17
N PHE A 106 7.99 1.29 -0.46
CA PHE A 106 6.57 1.04 -0.64
C PHE A 106 5.86 0.54 0.61
N LEU A 107 4.58 0.89 0.67
CA LEU A 107 3.64 0.45 1.68
C LEU A 107 2.93 -0.82 1.19
N LEU A 108 2.91 -1.83 2.04
CA LEU A 108 2.17 -3.07 1.90
C LEU A 108 0.94 -2.99 2.80
N ASN A 109 -0.23 -2.72 2.24
CA ASN A 109 -1.48 -2.79 3.00
C ASN A 109 -2.01 -4.23 3.01
N GLU A 110 -2.77 -4.58 4.03
CA GLU A 110 -3.32 -5.92 4.26
C GLU A 110 -2.24 -7.02 4.31
N PHE A 111 -1.15 -6.72 4.96
CA PHE A 111 -0.11 -7.68 5.32
C PHE A 111 -0.31 -8.05 6.79
N ASP A 112 -0.94 -9.20 7.03
CA ASP A 112 -1.19 -9.69 8.39
C ASP A 112 0.11 -9.81 9.19
N ASN A 113 0.08 -9.39 10.45
CA ASN A 113 1.24 -9.45 11.35
C ASN A 113 0.86 -9.91 12.76
N ASP A 114 1.75 -9.74 13.73
CA ASP A 114 1.55 -10.10 15.13
C ASP A 114 0.67 -9.12 15.95
N GLY A 115 0.12 -8.10 15.29
CA GLY A 115 -0.67 -7.03 15.90
C GLY A 115 0.16 -5.98 16.64
N LYS A 116 1.36 -6.33 17.12
CA LYS A 116 2.27 -5.42 17.84
C LYS A 116 3.28 -4.73 16.93
N GLY A 117 3.48 -5.27 15.72
CA GLY A 117 4.43 -4.74 14.75
C GLY A 117 5.90 -4.94 15.12
N GLU A 118 6.19 -5.84 16.06
CA GLU A 118 7.55 -6.10 16.54
C GLU A 118 8.26 -7.18 15.72
N ASN A 119 7.51 -8.15 15.20
CA ASN A 119 8.05 -9.29 14.46
C ASN A 119 8.09 -8.99 12.96
N THR A 120 9.28 -9.04 12.36
CA THR A 120 9.49 -8.86 10.91
C THR A 120 9.78 -10.18 10.18
N ALA A 121 9.61 -11.34 10.83
CA ALA A 121 9.95 -12.64 10.24
C ALA A 121 9.14 -12.91 8.95
N ASP A 122 7.87 -12.56 8.91
CA ASP A 122 7.00 -12.75 7.74
C ASP A 122 7.40 -11.83 6.58
N LEU A 123 7.78 -10.57 6.86
CA LEU A 123 8.35 -9.67 5.85
C LEU A 123 9.66 -10.22 5.30
N LYS A 124 10.53 -10.75 6.18
CA LYS A 124 11.76 -11.38 5.77
C LYS A 124 11.50 -12.63 4.92
N ALA A 125 10.56 -13.46 5.30
CA ALA A 125 10.16 -14.65 4.55
C ALA A 125 9.59 -14.28 3.16
N PHE A 126 8.76 -13.26 3.05
CA PHE A 126 8.27 -12.73 1.77
C PHE A 126 9.44 -12.23 0.90
N ASN A 127 10.36 -11.46 1.49
CA ASN A 127 11.55 -10.97 0.80
C ASN A 127 12.42 -12.12 0.25
N ASP A 128 12.74 -13.09 1.09
CA ASP A 128 13.72 -14.14 0.78
C ASP A 128 13.14 -15.28 -0.06
N ASN A 129 11.91 -15.71 0.20
CA ASN A 129 11.31 -16.88 -0.44
C ASN A 129 10.50 -16.54 -1.71
N TYR A 130 10.12 -15.27 -1.90
CA TYR A 130 9.31 -14.84 -3.04
C TYR A 130 9.99 -13.75 -3.86
N LEU A 131 10.33 -12.60 -3.28
CA LEU A 131 10.89 -11.46 -4.01
C LEU A 131 12.32 -11.71 -4.50
N ALA A 132 13.12 -12.46 -3.75
CA ALA A 132 14.49 -12.83 -4.13
C ALA A 132 14.57 -13.92 -5.23
N HIS A 133 13.42 -14.40 -5.69
CA HIS A 133 13.31 -15.34 -6.81
C HIS A 133 12.49 -14.73 -7.94
N ALA A 134 13.02 -14.65 -9.16
CA ALA A 134 12.25 -14.18 -10.32
C ALA A 134 10.99 -15.04 -10.50
N GLN A 135 9.83 -14.39 -10.54
CA GLN A 135 8.54 -15.07 -10.67
C GLN A 135 8.17 -15.38 -12.11
N HIS A 136 8.78 -14.67 -13.07
CA HIS A 136 8.60 -14.87 -14.51
C HIS A 136 9.92 -14.67 -15.26
N SER A 137 10.05 -15.22 -16.47
CA SER A 137 11.26 -15.07 -17.29
C SER A 137 11.56 -13.63 -17.72
N GLU A 138 10.53 -12.77 -17.74
CA GLU A 138 10.66 -11.34 -18.11
C GLU A 138 11.03 -10.43 -16.95
N VAL A 139 11.11 -10.94 -15.73
CA VAL A 139 11.42 -10.14 -14.54
C VAL A 139 12.70 -10.62 -13.87
N THR A 140 13.30 -9.75 -13.07
CA THR A 140 14.45 -10.09 -12.25
C THR A 140 14.07 -10.03 -10.78
N ALA A 141 14.74 -10.85 -9.97
CA ALA A 141 14.61 -10.82 -8.53
C ALA A 141 14.81 -9.40 -7.96
N ILE A 142 14.19 -9.14 -6.84
CA ILE A 142 14.34 -7.90 -6.07
C ILE A 142 14.41 -8.26 -4.59
N SER A 143 15.15 -7.50 -3.82
CA SER A 143 15.14 -7.62 -2.37
C SER A 143 15.23 -6.26 -1.70
N TYR A 144 14.77 -6.21 -0.46
CA TYR A 144 14.71 -4.99 0.33
C TYR A 144 15.49 -5.18 1.64
N PRO A 145 16.54 -4.39 1.87
CA PRO A 145 17.35 -4.50 3.08
C PRO A 145 16.64 -3.95 4.33
N VAL A 146 15.61 -3.12 4.15
CA VAL A 146 14.87 -2.49 5.26
C VAL A 146 13.43 -2.97 5.27
N LEU A 147 13.04 -3.59 6.37
CA LEU A 147 11.75 -4.19 6.61
C LEU A 147 11.18 -3.60 7.90
N GLN A 148 10.02 -2.97 7.86
CA GLN A 148 9.41 -2.30 9.01
C GLN A 148 7.95 -2.69 9.15
N ASN A 149 7.60 -3.32 10.27
CA ASN A 149 6.21 -3.58 10.69
C ASN A 149 5.69 -2.47 11.60
N PHE A 150 4.38 -2.42 11.76
CA PHE A 150 3.71 -1.45 12.64
C PHE A 150 2.65 -2.17 13.46
N ALA A 151 2.46 -1.70 14.71
CA ALA A 151 1.32 -2.10 15.53
C ALA A 151 0.01 -1.67 14.86
N THR A 152 -1.07 -2.40 15.10
CA THR A 152 -2.37 -2.12 14.51
C THR A 152 -3.51 -2.25 15.52
N ASN A 153 -4.58 -1.50 15.31
CA ASN A 153 -5.82 -1.61 16.08
C ASN A 153 -6.77 -2.68 15.52
N THR A 154 -6.49 -3.21 14.32
CA THR A 154 -7.33 -4.25 13.73
C THR A 154 -7.26 -5.54 14.54
N GLY A 155 -8.43 -6.05 14.91
CA GLY A 155 -8.57 -7.24 15.75
C GLY A 155 -8.16 -7.06 17.23
N LEU A 156 -7.79 -5.83 17.63
CA LEU A 156 -7.51 -5.50 19.03
C LEU A 156 -8.83 -5.25 19.76
N MET A 157 -9.27 -6.22 20.58
CA MET A 157 -10.53 -6.13 21.30
C MET A 157 -10.59 -4.89 22.20
N SER A 158 -11.68 -4.14 22.10
CA SER A 158 -11.88 -2.88 22.82
C SER A 158 -12.23 -3.07 24.30
N GLY A 159 -12.82 -4.20 24.66
CA GLY A 159 -13.45 -4.41 25.97
C GLY A 159 -14.85 -3.84 26.09
N TYR A 160 -15.44 -3.36 24.99
CA TYR A 160 -16.76 -2.76 24.91
C TYR A 160 -17.62 -3.43 23.83
N ASP A 161 -18.94 -3.26 23.94
CA ASP A 161 -19.93 -3.57 22.90
C ASP A 161 -19.99 -2.35 21.95
N LEU A 162 -19.18 -2.38 20.89
CA LEU A 162 -19.07 -1.28 19.94
C LEU A 162 -20.18 -1.30 18.88
N ASN A 163 -20.68 -2.49 18.56
CA ASN A 163 -21.74 -2.65 17.56
C ASN A 163 -23.17 -2.57 18.16
N LEU A 164 -23.28 -2.51 19.51
CA LEU A 164 -24.51 -2.43 20.27
C LEU A 164 -25.43 -3.65 20.09
N ASP A 165 -24.86 -4.86 19.97
CA ASP A 165 -25.58 -6.12 19.91
C ASP A 165 -25.92 -6.71 21.29
N GLY A 166 -25.50 -6.04 22.36
CA GLY A 166 -25.70 -6.43 23.76
C GLY A 166 -24.63 -7.39 24.30
N LYS A 167 -23.53 -7.62 23.58
CA LYS A 167 -22.43 -8.49 23.98
C LYS A 167 -21.09 -7.79 23.86
N VAL A 168 -20.21 -7.99 24.82
CA VAL A 168 -18.87 -7.40 24.84
C VAL A 168 -17.87 -8.38 24.26
N ASN A 169 -16.95 -7.91 23.43
CA ASN A 169 -15.91 -8.73 22.76
C ASN A 169 -16.50 -9.91 21.96
N ASN A 170 -17.61 -9.67 21.27
CA ASN A 170 -18.35 -10.69 20.53
C ASN A 170 -18.05 -10.63 19.01
N GLY A 171 -16.78 -10.69 18.65
CA GLY A 171 -16.36 -10.75 17.27
C GLY A 171 -15.61 -9.48 16.79
N PRO A 172 -15.34 -9.38 15.49
CA PRO A 172 -14.47 -8.34 14.94
C PRO A 172 -15.03 -6.92 15.05
N ASP A 173 -16.36 -6.78 15.20
CA ASP A 173 -17.04 -5.47 15.30
C ASP A 173 -16.83 -4.80 16.68
N ASP A 174 -16.37 -5.55 17.69
CA ASP A 174 -16.00 -5.04 19.01
C ASP A 174 -14.50 -4.74 19.14
N ALA A 175 -13.71 -4.94 18.11
CA ALA A 175 -12.32 -4.50 18.07
C ALA A 175 -12.25 -3.00 17.73
N TRP A 176 -11.18 -2.31 18.19
CA TRP A 176 -10.93 -0.90 17.86
C TRP A 176 -10.80 -0.65 16.36
N GLY A 177 -10.37 -1.65 15.59
CA GLY A 177 -10.42 -1.73 14.13
C GLY A 177 -10.86 -3.12 13.75
N PHE A 178 -11.75 -3.25 12.76
CA PHE A 178 -12.31 -4.53 12.32
C PHE A 178 -11.21 -5.55 11.99
N GLY A 179 -11.31 -6.75 12.58
CA GLY A 179 -10.42 -7.88 12.34
C GLY A 179 -10.78 -9.08 13.21
N ASN A 180 -10.71 -10.29 12.63
CA ASN A 180 -11.05 -11.53 13.31
C ASN A 180 -9.99 -11.94 14.35
N TYR A 181 -8.79 -11.40 14.23
CA TYR A 181 -7.67 -11.56 15.17
C TYR A 181 -6.77 -10.35 15.12
N HIS A 182 -6.05 -10.11 16.21
CA HIS A 182 -5.13 -8.98 16.31
C HIS A 182 -4.00 -9.12 15.29
N GLY A 183 -3.86 -8.12 14.42
CA GLY A 183 -2.88 -8.11 13.33
C GLY A 183 -3.43 -8.41 11.94
N GLN A 184 -4.70 -8.85 11.81
CA GLN A 184 -5.35 -8.95 10.50
C GLN A 184 -5.46 -7.57 9.85
N TYR A 185 -5.28 -7.46 8.53
CA TYR A 185 -5.30 -6.20 7.76
C TYR A 185 -4.25 -5.17 8.19
N ALA A 186 -3.19 -5.58 8.87
CA ALA A 186 -2.09 -4.68 9.23
C ALA A 186 -1.36 -4.15 7.98
N PHE A 187 -0.38 -3.30 8.17
CA PHE A 187 0.45 -2.82 7.09
C PHE A 187 1.94 -2.80 7.48
N ALA A 188 2.79 -2.78 6.47
CA ALA A 188 4.23 -2.79 6.62
C ALA A 188 4.91 -1.93 5.54
N VAL A 189 6.19 -1.61 5.73
CA VAL A 189 7.03 -0.91 4.74
C VAL A 189 8.23 -1.76 4.37
N MET A 190 8.50 -1.83 3.08
CA MET A 190 9.77 -2.31 2.53
C MET A 190 10.51 -1.18 1.83
N SER A 191 11.81 -1.06 2.06
CA SER A 191 12.62 0.02 1.50
C SER A 191 14.02 -0.45 1.10
N LYS A 192 14.51 0.09 -0.03
CA LYS A 192 15.93 -0.02 -0.44
C LYS A 192 16.80 0.99 0.30
N TYR A 193 16.19 2.00 0.90
CA TYR A 193 16.86 3.08 1.60
C TYR A 193 16.72 2.94 3.12
N PRO A 194 17.68 3.42 3.90
CA PRO A 194 17.60 3.43 5.35
C PRO A 194 16.38 4.20 5.86
N ILE A 195 15.73 3.66 6.88
CA ILE A 195 14.69 4.33 7.66
C ILE A 195 15.30 4.79 8.98
N ASP A 196 15.06 6.04 9.37
CA ASP A 196 15.43 6.53 10.71
C ASP A 196 14.39 6.03 11.74
N THR A 197 14.58 4.79 12.19
CA THR A 197 13.64 4.10 13.09
C THR A 197 13.42 4.82 14.42
N LYS A 198 14.40 5.65 14.86
CA LYS A 198 14.28 6.44 16.09
C LYS A 198 13.31 7.62 15.93
N GLN A 199 13.20 8.12 14.72
CA GLN A 199 12.34 9.25 14.38
C GLN A 199 10.96 8.82 13.83
N ILE A 200 10.70 7.52 13.71
CA ILE A 200 9.34 7.04 13.35
C ILE A 200 8.36 7.55 14.41
N ARG A 201 7.28 8.16 13.94
CA ARG A 201 6.14 8.56 14.74
C ARG A 201 4.94 7.71 14.37
N THR A 202 4.24 7.17 15.36
CA THR A 202 3.01 6.40 15.20
C THR A 202 1.88 7.04 15.99
N PHE A 203 0.66 6.87 15.52
CA PHE A 203 -0.54 7.47 16.08
C PHE A 203 -1.64 6.42 16.30
N GLN A 204 -1.24 5.20 16.67
CA GLN A 204 -2.16 4.10 16.97
C GLN A 204 -3.14 4.47 18.10
N ASN A 205 -2.65 5.19 19.12
CA ASN A 205 -3.40 5.53 20.32
C ASN A 205 -3.99 6.93 20.29
N PHE A 206 -3.75 7.73 19.24
CA PHE A 206 -4.36 9.06 19.11
C PHE A 206 -5.87 8.94 19.05
N LYS A 207 -6.60 9.76 19.84
CA LYS A 207 -8.05 9.60 19.99
C LYS A 207 -8.83 10.36 18.93
N TRP A 208 -9.90 9.77 18.43
CA TRP A 208 -10.77 10.38 17.42
C TRP A 208 -11.36 11.72 17.93
N LYS A 209 -11.78 11.76 19.20
CA LYS A 209 -12.28 12.98 19.84
C LYS A 209 -11.31 14.15 19.89
N ASP A 210 -10.01 13.88 19.76
CA ASP A 210 -8.96 14.90 19.80
C ASP A 210 -8.73 15.59 18.44
N MET A 211 -9.37 15.08 17.38
CA MET A 211 -9.46 15.78 16.11
C MET A 211 -10.39 17.00 16.22
N PRO A 212 -9.95 18.20 15.77
CA PRO A 212 -10.77 19.42 15.87
C PRO A 212 -12.10 19.28 15.15
N GLY A 213 -13.17 19.58 15.87
CA GLY A 213 -14.53 19.54 15.32
C GLY A 213 -15.19 18.17 15.31
N GLU A 214 -14.47 17.10 15.61
CA GLU A 214 -15.03 15.76 15.70
C GLU A 214 -15.91 15.59 16.94
N LYS A 215 -16.99 14.83 16.76
CA LYS A 215 -17.96 14.52 17.81
C LYS A 215 -18.29 13.05 17.77
N ASN A 216 -18.76 12.54 18.93
CA ASN A 216 -19.31 11.20 19.00
C ASN A 216 -20.38 11.02 17.91
N PRO A 217 -20.25 10.03 17.01
CA PRO A 217 -21.25 9.79 15.97
C PRO A 217 -22.66 9.68 16.55
N VAL A 218 -23.62 10.37 15.95
CA VAL A 218 -25.03 10.29 16.32
C VAL A 218 -25.79 9.46 15.30
N ILE A 219 -26.86 8.81 15.74
CA ILE A 219 -27.81 8.09 14.90
C ILE A 219 -28.55 9.12 14.05
N ASP A 220 -28.18 9.25 12.78
CA ASP A 220 -28.72 10.21 11.82
C ASP A 220 -29.31 9.56 10.54
N ASP A 221 -29.05 8.28 10.31
CA ASP A 221 -29.61 7.49 9.22
C ASP A 221 -30.83 6.66 9.70
N CYS A 222 -31.84 7.37 10.12
CA CYS A 222 -32.95 6.83 10.92
C CYS A 222 -33.95 5.94 10.16
N ASN A 223 -33.93 6.00 8.83
CA ASN A 223 -34.85 5.27 7.96
C ASN A 223 -34.18 4.11 7.19
N ASN A 224 -32.92 3.83 7.48
CA ASN A 224 -32.17 2.82 6.79
C ASN A 224 -32.50 1.42 7.31
N THR A 225 -33.28 0.66 6.55
CA THR A 225 -33.67 -0.70 6.91
C THR A 225 -32.53 -1.71 6.89
N LYS A 226 -31.39 -1.36 6.23
CA LYS A 226 -30.18 -2.20 6.19
C LYS A 226 -29.26 -1.97 7.39
N ALA A 227 -29.44 -0.84 8.09
CA ALA A 227 -28.70 -0.48 9.28
C ALA A 227 -29.70 0.00 10.35
N PRO A 228 -30.49 -0.91 10.95
CA PRO A 228 -31.56 -0.55 11.90
C PRO A 228 -30.97 0.10 13.15
N ILE A 229 -31.76 0.96 13.76
CA ILE A 229 -31.41 1.54 15.07
C ILE A 229 -31.39 0.42 16.11
N PRO A 230 -30.31 0.30 16.94
CA PRO A 230 -30.23 -0.71 17.98
C PRO A 230 -31.36 -0.62 19.02
N ALA A 231 -31.70 -1.74 19.64
CA ALA A 231 -32.74 -1.79 20.68
C ALA A 231 -32.42 -0.81 21.82
N GLY A 232 -33.45 -0.04 22.25
CA GLY A 232 -33.31 0.96 23.33
C GLY A 232 -32.61 2.26 22.91
N ARG A 233 -32.35 2.45 21.63
CA ARG A 233 -31.83 3.71 21.05
C ARG A 233 -32.85 4.37 20.15
N GLN A 234 -32.65 5.66 19.92
CA GLN A 234 -33.50 6.45 19.02
C GLN A 234 -32.67 7.38 18.14
N CYS A 235 -33.30 7.93 17.15
CA CYS A 235 -32.71 8.94 16.27
C CYS A 235 -32.23 10.14 17.09
N GLY A 236 -30.99 10.59 16.82
CA GLY A 236 -30.33 11.67 17.55
C GLY A 236 -29.46 11.22 18.74
N ASP A 237 -29.57 9.98 19.18
CA ASP A 237 -28.73 9.45 20.25
C ASP A 237 -27.27 9.33 19.77
N ALA A 238 -26.32 9.57 20.68
CA ALA A 238 -24.93 9.24 20.43
C ALA A 238 -24.75 7.72 20.27
N TRP A 239 -23.94 7.28 19.31
CA TRP A 239 -23.69 5.85 19.10
C TRP A 239 -22.90 5.24 20.24
N TYR A 240 -21.76 5.86 20.60
CA TYR A 240 -20.91 5.38 21.68
C TYR A 240 -21.29 6.01 23.01
N ALA A 241 -21.20 5.23 24.10
CA ALA A 241 -21.18 5.78 25.44
C ALA A 241 -19.98 6.72 25.62
N ASP A 242 -20.10 7.74 26.49
CA ASP A 242 -19.04 8.72 26.69
C ASP A 242 -17.70 8.08 27.08
N GLU A 243 -17.73 7.04 27.92
CA GLU A 243 -16.52 6.30 28.30
C GLU A 243 -15.82 5.67 27.10
N VAL A 244 -16.56 5.10 26.16
CA VAL A 244 -16.04 4.49 24.92
C VAL A 244 -15.46 5.58 24.02
N TRP A 245 -16.23 6.67 23.80
CA TRP A 245 -15.82 7.79 22.97
C TRP A 245 -14.51 8.43 23.44
N GLN A 246 -14.32 8.56 24.77
CA GLN A 246 -13.07 9.10 25.34
C GLN A 246 -11.84 8.23 25.02
N LYS A 247 -12.03 6.95 24.71
CA LYS A 247 -10.96 5.98 24.46
C LYS A 247 -10.80 5.59 22.99
N TYR A 248 -11.79 5.91 22.14
CA TYR A 248 -11.84 5.44 20.76
C TYR A 248 -10.64 5.99 19.96
N PRO A 249 -9.76 5.12 19.40
CA PRO A 249 -8.63 5.57 18.61
C PRO A 249 -9.09 6.14 17.27
N LEU A 250 -8.39 7.17 16.77
CA LEU A 250 -8.65 7.68 15.43
C LEU A 250 -8.32 6.63 14.37
N SER A 251 -7.18 5.95 14.50
CA SER A 251 -6.72 5.00 13.48
C SER A 251 -7.38 3.65 13.64
N SER A 252 -8.03 3.14 12.60
CA SER A 252 -8.49 1.75 12.58
C SER A 252 -7.35 0.74 12.51
N LYS A 253 -6.23 1.12 11.90
CA LYS A 253 -4.96 0.39 11.92
C LYS A 253 -3.92 1.20 12.68
N ASN A 254 -3.25 2.09 11.96
CA ASN A 254 -2.29 3.06 12.48
C ASN A 254 -2.17 4.22 11.48
N HIS A 255 -1.63 5.34 11.90
CA HIS A 255 -1.01 6.37 11.06
C HIS A 255 0.46 6.43 11.43
N ALA A 256 1.36 6.40 10.47
CA ALA A 256 2.79 6.46 10.76
C ALA A 256 3.53 7.43 9.85
N ASP A 257 4.41 8.24 10.45
CA ASP A 257 5.41 9.05 9.77
C ASP A 257 6.73 8.29 9.80
N VAL A 258 7.22 7.88 8.63
CA VAL A 258 8.40 7.03 8.45
C VAL A 258 9.48 7.81 7.71
N PRO A 259 10.47 8.40 8.40
CA PRO A 259 11.53 9.15 7.75
C PRO A 259 12.49 8.23 6.99
N VAL A 260 12.50 8.35 5.67
CA VAL A 260 13.38 7.63 4.74
C VAL A 260 14.57 8.51 4.37
N ARG A 261 15.79 8.00 4.54
CA ARG A 261 17.05 8.74 4.30
C ARG A 261 17.64 8.35 2.96
N ILE A 262 17.69 9.29 2.03
CA ILE A 262 18.13 9.06 0.65
C ILE A 262 19.38 9.89 0.37
N LYS A 263 20.46 9.21 0.00
CA LYS A 263 21.68 9.87 -0.45
C LYS A 263 21.53 10.36 -1.88
N THR A 264 21.80 11.63 -2.09
CA THR A 264 21.83 12.29 -3.41
C THR A 264 23.20 12.87 -3.68
N ASP A 265 23.43 13.39 -4.88
CA ASP A 265 24.71 14.06 -5.23
C ASP A 265 24.94 15.34 -4.40
N LYS A 266 23.88 15.94 -3.88
CA LYS A 266 23.94 17.18 -3.06
C LYS A 266 23.97 16.92 -1.56
N GLY A 267 23.91 15.66 -1.13
CA GLY A 267 23.89 15.26 0.27
C GLY A 267 22.80 14.25 0.60
N GLU A 268 22.37 14.21 1.85
CA GLU A 268 21.31 13.33 2.30
C GLU A 268 19.98 14.10 2.38
N GLU A 269 18.95 13.55 1.76
CA GLU A 269 17.58 14.03 1.90
C GLU A 269 16.76 13.10 2.80
N VAL A 270 15.89 13.69 3.61
CA VAL A 270 14.89 12.95 4.39
C VAL A 270 13.52 13.19 3.77
N ILE A 271 12.88 12.08 3.37
CA ILE A 271 11.49 12.11 2.89
C ILE A 271 10.63 11.39 3.92
N HIS A 272 9.65 12.09 4.47
CA HIS A 272 8.68 11.53 5.40
C HIS A 272 7.64 10.71 4.64
N PHE A 273 7.69 9.39 4.75
CA PHE A 273 6.69 8.49 4.16
C PHE A 273 5.53 8.38 5.14
N LEU A 274 4.45 9.10 4.85
CA LEU A 274 3.26 9.23 5.69
C LEU A 274 2.24 8.17 5.26
N ILE A 275 2.08 7.14 6.08
CA ILE A 275 1.36 5.94 5.70
C ILE A 275 0.15 5.68 6.59
N SER A 276 -0.95 5.25 5.96
CA SER A 276 -2.15 4.82 6.66
C SER A 276 -3.00 3.89 5.80
N HIS A 277 -3.93 3.20 6.44
CA HIS A 277 -4.98 2.44 5.80
C HIS A 277 -6.30 2.70 6.57
N PRO A 278 -7.02 3.79 6.24
CA PRO A 278 -8.25 4.19 6.90
C PRO A 278 -9.36 3.15 6.83
N THR A 279 -10.34 3.30 7.70
CA THR A 279 -11.58 2.51 7.71
C THR A 279 -12.27 2.56 6.35
N PRO A 280 -12.66 1.41 5.74
CA PRO A 280 -13.53 1.43 4.57
C PRO A 280 -14.90 2.04 4.94
N PRO A 281 -15.43 3.01 4.19
CA PRO A 281 -16.69 3.68 4.50
C PRO A 281 -17.93 2.87 4.10
N ILE A 282 -17.82 1.55 4.14
CA ILE A 282 -18.88 0.58 3.83
C ILE A 282 -19.38 -0.09 5.11
N PHE A 283 -20.50 -0.82 5.04
CA PHE A 283 -21.16 -1.45 6.21
C PHE A 283 -21.45 -0.47 7.33
N ALA A 284 -21.81 0.76 6.97
CA ALA A 284 -22.13 1.80 7.93
C ALA A 284 -23.38 1.45 8.76
N ASN A 285 -23.30 1.67 10.08
CA ASN A 285 -24.45 1.57 10.98
C ASN A 285 -25.36 2.82 10.88
N ALA A 286 -26.42 2.87 11.67
CA ALA A 286 -27.38 3.99 11.68
C ALA A 286 -26.75 5.34 12.08
N ALA A 287 -25.55 5.36 12.67
CA ALA A 287 -24.79 6.57 12.94
C ALA A 287 -23.75 6.87 11.85
N ARG A 288 -23.68 6.06 10.78
CA ARG A 288 -22.71 6.16 9.68
C ARG A 288 -21.28 6.26 10.17
N HIS A 289 -20.94 5.47 11.21
CA HIS A 289 -19.66 5.59 11.90
C HIS A 289 -18.47 5.36 10.98
N THR A 290 -18.51 4.36 10.07
CA THR A 290 -17.40 4.06 9.14
C THR A 290 -17.13 5.21 8.17
N VAL A 291 -18.18 5.88 7.69
CA VAL A 291 -18.06 7.07 6.82
C VAL A 291 -17.40 8.23 7.56
N LYS A 292 -17.90 8.52 8.79
CA LYS A 292 -17.35 9.60 9.63
C LYS A 292 -15.93 9.30 10.08
N HIS A 293 -15.64 8.04 10.37
CA HIS A 293 -14.30 7.59 10.79
C HIS A 293 -13.29 7.72 9.64
N ASN A 294 -13.59 7.17 8.45
CA ASN A 294 -12.76 7.32 7.25
C ASN A 294 -12.43 8.79 6.97
N ARG A 295 -13.45 9.67 6.99
CA ARG A 295 -13.27 11.11 6.82
C ARG A 295 -12.26 11.70 7.82
N ALA A 296 -12.39 11.37 9.09
CA ALA A 296 -11.50 11.87 10.13
C ALA A 296 -10.07 11.33 10.00
N GLU A 297 -9.92 10.05 9.66
CA GLU A 297 -8.61 9.42 9.40
C GLU A 297 -7.86 10.08 8.23
N ILE A 298 -8.57 10.48 7.16
CA ILE A 298 -7.97 11.19 6.02
C ILE A 298 -7.64 12.65 6.40
N ALA A 299 -8.57 13.35 7.09
CA ALA A 299 -8.36 14.72 7.55
C ALA A 299 -7.12 14.86 8.46
N PHE A 300 -6.75 13.80 9.18
CA PHE A 300 -5.54 13.76 9.99
C PHE A 300 -4.29 14.13 9.18
N TRP A 301 -4.11 13.56 7.98
CA TRP A 301 -2.96 13.89 7.14
C TRP A 301 -2.98 15.33 6.66
N ASN A 302 -4.16 15.86 6.32
CA ASN A 302 -4.29 17.26 5.91
C ASN A 302 -3.84 18.23 7.00
N ASP A 303 -4.10 17.90 8.25
CA ASP A 303 -3.69 18.68 9.41
C ASP A 303 -2.22 18.43 9.82
N TYR A 304 -1.77 17.17 9.71
CA TYR A 304 -0.40 16.78 10.03
C TYR A 304 0.62 17.54 9.18
N VAL A 305 0.41 17.60 7.87
CA VAL A 305 1.34 18.30 6.96
C VAL A 305 1.30 19.82 7.11
N LYS A 306 0.25 20.39 7.71
CA LYS A 306 0.19 21.79 8.10
C LYS A 306 0.95 22.10 9.39
N GLY A 307 1.42 21.07 10.09
CA GLY A 307 2.16 21.20 11.34
C GLY A 307 1.31 21.59 12.54
N LEU A 308 0.01 21.22 12.59
CA LEU A 308 -0.88 21.61 13.67
C LEU A 308 -0.45 20.97 15.02
N ASN A 309 -0.60 21.74 16.11
CA ASN A 309 0.01 21.37 17.40
C ASN A 309 -0.86 20.46 18.30
N TYR A 310 -2.11 20.18 17.94
CA TYR A 310 -3.01 19.38 18.77
C TYR A 310 -2.66 17.88 18.77
N MET A 311 -1.95 17.42 17.76
CA MET A 311 -1.56 16.02 17.58
C MET A 311 -0.47 15.64 18.57
N ALA A 312 -0.55 14.41 19.09
CA ALA A 312 0.51 13.78 19.87
C ALA A 312 0.68 12.34 19.39
N ASP A 313 1.92 11.96 19.10
CA ASP A 313 2.23 10.57 18.74
C ASP A 313 2.21 9.64 19.97
N ASP A 314 2.37 8.35 19.73
CA ASP A 314 2.31 7.33 20.78
C ASP A 314 3.44 7.46 21.83
N LYS A 315 4.49 8.23 21.52
CA LYS A 315 5.58 8.57 22.44
C LYS A 315 5.34 9.89 23.19
N GLY A 316 4.22 10.59 22.89
CA GLY A 316 3.85 11.88 23.48
C GLY A 316 4.49 13.10 22.81
N THR A 317 5.17 12.93 21.66
CA THR A 317 5.73 14.06 20.91
C THR A 317 4.59 14.83 20.23
N LYS A 318 4.51 16.13 20.51
CA LYS A 318 3.44 17.00 20.01
C LYS A 318 3.76 17.60 18.65
N GLY A 319 2.71 18.02 17.94
CA GLY A 319 2.75 18.73 16.68
C GLY A 319 2.76 17.81 15.47
N GLY A 320 2.40 18.38 14.33
CA GLY A 320 2.48 17.74 13.02
C GLY A 320 3.88 17.84 12.40
N LEU A 321 3.93 17.76 11.08
CA LEU A 321 5.16 17.78 10.31
C LEU A 321 5.86 19.16 10.36
N ALA A 322 7.18 19.18 10.37
CA ALA A 322 7.95 20.42 10.33
C ALA A 322 7.69 21.18 9.02
N LYS A 323 7.70 22.51 9.10
CA LYS A 323 7.50 23.37 7.92
C LYS A 323 8.54 23.05 6.85
N ASN A 324 8.10 22.96 5.61
CA ASN A 324 8.90 22.64 4.42
C ASN A 324 9.53 21.23 4.41
N ALA A 325 9.18 20.35 5.33
CA ALA A 325 9.60 18.96 5.24
C ALA A 325 9.08 18.34 3.92
N LYS A 326 9.89 17.47 3.32
CA LYS A 326 9.52 16.69 2.15
C LYS A 326 8.76 15.45 2.60
N PHE A 327 7.64 15.16 1.97
CA PHE A 327 6.83 14.00 2.33
C PHE A 327 6.17 13.32 1.12
N VAL A 328 5.77 12.08 1.33
CA VAL A 328 4.88 11.32 0.44
C VAL A 328 3.81 10.67 1.31
N ILE A 329 2.54 11.05 1.13
CA ILE A 329 1.41 10.35 1.73
C ILE A 329 1.10 9.14 0.85
N ALA A 330 0.93 7.96 1.45
CA ALA A 330 0.59 6.75 0.73
C ALA A 330 -0.35 5.84 1.52
N GLY A 331 -1.24 5.18 0.80
CA GLY A 331 -2.15 4.19 1.38
C GLY A 331 -3.26 3.77 0.45
N ASP A 332 -3.91 2.68 0.81
CA ASP A 332 -5.29 2.46 0.51
C ASP A 332 -6.09 3.35 1.47
N LEU A 333 -6.46 4.54 0.99
CA LEU A 333 -7.19 5.53 1.80
C LEU A 333 -8.68 5.21 1.88
N ASN A 334 -9.14 4.16 1.19
CA ASN A 334 -10.56 3.80 1.12
C ASN A 334 -11.47 4.99 0.74
N ALA A 335 -10.95 5.90 -0.08
CA ALA A 335 -11.65 7.13 -0.45
C ALA A 335 -11.39 7.50 -1.90
N ASP A 336 -12.45 7.48 -2.69
CA ASP A 336 -12.44 7.93 -4.07
C ASP A 336 -12.86 9.41 -4.13
N PRO A 337 -12.10 10.29 -4.82
CA PRO A 337 -12.41 11.72 -4.83
C PRO A 337 -13.64 12.10 -5.68
N GLN A 338 -14.20 11.18 -6.44
CA GLN A 338 -15.30 11.45 -7.37
C GLN A 338 -16.59 10.73 -7.02
N THR A 339 -16.52 9.55 -6.38
CA THR A 339 -17.68 8.69 -6.12
C THR A 339 -17.40 7.74 -4.96
N GLY A 340 -18.35 6.88 -4.63
CA GLY A 340 -18.23 5.88 -3.56
C GLY A 340 -19.14 6.19 -2.37
N ASP A 341 -18.99 5.37 -1.32
CA ASP A 341 -19.87 5.41 -0.15
C ASP A 341 -19.36 6.38 0.94
N GLY A 342 -18.13 6.93 0.77
CA GLY A 342 -17.49 7.81 1.73
C GLY A 342 -17.91 9.27 1.67
N ASP A 343 -17.43 10.06 2.64
CA ASP A 343 -17.49 11.52 2.59
C ASP A 343 -16.36 12.03 1.68
N LEU A 344 -16.73 12.54 0.51
CA LEU A 344 -15.76 12.98 -0.50
C LEU A 344 -14.94 14.20 -0.06
N SER A 345 -15.43 14.98 0.91
CA SER A 345 -14.81 16.26 1.28
C SER A 345 -13.37 16.08 1.78
N ALA A 346 -13.11 15.11 2.65
CA ALA A 346 -11.78 14.93 3.23
C ALA A 346 -10.71 14.58 2.20
N ILE A 347 -11.01 13.65 1.29
CA ILE A 347 -10.07 13.29 0.21
C ILE A 347 -9.90 14.41 -0.80
N GLN A 348 -10.98 15.15 -1.14
CA GLN A 348 -10.91 16.31 -2.02
C GLN A 348 -10.09 17.44 -1.38
N ASP A 349 -10.29 17.73 -0.09
CA ASP A 349 -9.51 18.72 0.65
C ASP A 349 -8.03 18.35 0.71
N LEU A 350 -7.72 17.06 0.91
CA LEU A 350 -6.36 16.56 0.89
C LEU A 350 -5.70 16.76 -0.48
N LEU A 351 -6.36 16.34 -1.56
CA LEU A 351 -5.82 16.42 -2.93
C LEU A 351 -5.68 17.88 -3.41
N ASN A 352 -6.56 18.78 -2.97
CA ASN A 352 -6.53 20.20 -3.31
C ASN A 352 -5.62 21.05 -2.40
N ASN A 353 -5.06 20.48 -1.34
CA ASN A 353 -4.16 21.21 -0.45
C ASN A 353 -2.90 21.66 -1.21
N PRO A 354 -2.53 22.95 -1.19
CA PRO A 354 -1.37 23.47 -1.92
C PRO A 354 -0.01 22.91 -1.46
N LEU A 355 0.05 22.23 -0.33
CA LEU A 355 1.23 21.50 0.11
C LEU A 355 1.43 20.17 -0.65
N MET A 356 0.43 19.70 -1.40
CA MET A 356 0.52 18.52 -2.24
C MET A 356 1.04 18.87 -3.63
N ASN A 357 1.72 17.93 -4.28
CA ASN A 357 2.19 18.06 -5.66
C ASN A 357 1.00 18.05 -6.62
N GLN A 358 0.62 19.23 -7.11
CA GLN A 358 -0.57 19.40 -7.94
C GLN A 358 -0.46 18.71 -9.32
N ALA A 359 0.73 18.39 -9.80
CA ALA A 359 0.88 17.60 -11.03
C ALA A 359 0.36 16.16 -10.82
N ILE A 360 0.51 15.61 -9.61
CA ILE A 360 0.04 14.28 -9.24
C ILE A 360 -1.44 14.28 -8.84
N THR A 361 -1.90 15.31 -8.11
CA THR A 361 -3.27 15.27 -7.57
C THR A 361 -4.33 15.76 -8.54
N ASN A 362 -4.01 16.79 -9.36
CA ASN A 362 -4.98 17.46 -10.23
C ASN A 362 -4.43 17.74 -11.65
N GLY A 363 -3.17 17.35 -11.95
CA GLY A 363 -2.46 17.74 -13.17
C GLY A 363 -2.19 16.58 -14.14
N THR A 364 -1.09 16.69 -14.85
CA THR A 364 -0.72 15.80 -15.98
C THR A 364 -0.06 14.48 -15.53
N LEU A 365 0.30 14.36 -14.25
CA LEU A 365 0.94 13.20 -13.67
C LEU A 365 0.02 12.45 -12.70
N ILE A 366 -1.30 12.57 -12.83
CA ILE A 366 -2.24 11.73 -12.10
C ILE A 366 -1.96 10.27 -12.47
N PRO A 367 -1.79 9.35 -11.50
CA PRO A 367 -1.58 7.93 -11.79
C PRO A 367 -2.73 7.32 -12.60
N VAL A 368 -2.41 6.64 -13.70
CA VAL A 368 -3.38 6.05 -14.63
C VAL A 368 -2.91 4.68 -15.11
N SER A 369 -3.85 3.91 -15.68
CA SER A 369 -3.62 2.61 -16.33
C SER A 369 -4.44 2.44 -17.59
N GLU A 370 -4.06 1.50 -18.46
CA GLU A 370 -4.86 1.07 -19.61
C GLU A 370 -5.90 0.02 -19.22
N GLY A 371 -5.64 -0.78 -18.19
CA GLY A 371 -6.55 -1.84 -17.75
C GLY A 371 -7.84 -1.36 -17.10
N GLY A 372 -7.82 -0.18 -16.46
CA GLY A 372 -9.03 0.42 -15.87
C GLY A 372 -10.12 0.70 -16.90
N PRO A 373 -9.84 1.47 -17.98
CA PRO A 373 -10.78 1.69 -19.09
C PRO A 373 -11.24 0.38 -19.76
N GLU A 374 -10.34 -0.56 -19.98
CA GLU A 374 -10.70 -1.84 -20.57
C GLU A 374 -11.67 -2.63 -19.69
N CYS A 375 -11.41 -2.69 -18.37
CA CYS A 375 -12.28 -3.37 -17.43
C CYS A 375 -13.69 -2.79 -17.42
N VAL A 376 -13.82 -1.46 -17.36
CA VAL A 376 -15.10 -0.75 -17.40
C VAL A 376 -15.81 -0.99 -18.75
N SER A 377 -15.09 -0.94 -19.87
CA SER A 377 -15.67 -1.11 -21.21
C SER A 377 -16.18 -2.53 -21.45
N LYS A 378 -15.50 -3.57 -20.96
CA LYS A 378 -15.92 -4.96 -21.06
C LYS A 378 -17.15 -5.28 -20.20
N GLY A 379 -17.32 -4.60 -19.06
CA GLY A 379 -18.49 -4.69 -18.20
C GLY A 379 -18.76 -6.04 -17.53
N THR A 380 -17.91 -7.03 -17.78
CA THR A 380 -18.08 -8.39 -17.24
C THR A 380 -17.58 -8.47 -15.78
N ASP A 381 -16.43 -7.89 -15.53
CA ASP A 381 -15.73 -7.97 -14.25
C ASP A 381 -15.80 -6.65 -13.44
N CYS A 382 -15.84 -5.50 -14.13
CA CYS A 382 -16.04 -4.18 -13.54
C CYS A 382 -17.53 -3.75 -13.57
N LYS A 383 -18.41 -4.50 -12.94
CA LYS A 383 -19.87 -4.34 -13.06
C LYS A 383 -20.48 -3.17 -12.27
N ARG A 384 -19.76 -2.69 -11.26
CA ARG A 384 -20.39 -1.82 -10.24
C ARG A 384 -20.70 -0.41 -10.73
N ASN A 385 -19.91 0.12 -11.65
CA ASN A 385 -20.12 1.46 -12.21
C ASN A 385 -19.56 1.60 -13.63
N LEU A 386 -20.36 1.20 -14.61
CA LEU A 386 -19.97 1.28 -16.03
C LEU A 386 -19.89 2.72 -16.57
N ASN A 387 -20.43 3.71 -15.85
CA ASN A 387 -20.40 5.12 -16.21
C ASN A 387 -19.36 5.90 -15.39
N ARG A 388 -18.40 5.22 -14.79
CA ARG A 388 -17.34 5.82 -14.01
C ARG A 388 -16.59 6.88 -14.84
N PRO A 389 -16.55 8.16 -14.42
CA PRO A 389 -15.69 9.14 -15.05
C PRO A 389 -14.22 8.82 -14.77
N ASN A 390 -13.34 9.08 -15.74
CA ASN A 390 -11.90 8.82 -15.64
C ASN A 390 -11.55 7.38 -15.19
N PRO A 391 -12.03 6.35 -15.93
CA PRO A 391 -11.82 4.96 -15.53
C PRO A 391 -10.33 4.56 -15.52
N GLU A 392 -9.46 5.32 -16.17
CA GLU A 392 -8.01 5.13 -16.13
C GLU A 392 -7.39 5.33 -14.74
N ARG A 393 -8.11 6.00 -13.82
CA ARG A 393 -7.64 6.31 -12.45
C ARG A 393 -8.06 5.29 -11.40
N ILE A 394 -8.91 4.33 -11.75
CA ILE A 394 -9.36 3.33 -10.78
C ILE A 394 -8.20 2.44 -10.33
N THR A 395 -8.23 2.08 -9.05
CA THR A 395 -7.19 1.26 -8.41
C THR A 395 -7.73 0.00 -7.77
N ASN A 396 -9.06 -0.19 -7.78
CA ASN A 396 -9.73 -1.32 -7.13
C ASN A 396 -10.79 -1.93 -8.05
N THR A 397 -11.02 -3.23 -7.95
CA THR A 397 -12.00 -3.97 -8.77
C THR A 397 -13.46 -3.55 -8.52
N SER A 398 -13.74 -2.81 -7.44
CA SER A 398 -15.02 -2.14 -7.22
C SER A 398 -15.21 -0.88 -8.08
N VAL A 399 -14.29 -0.58 -9.00
CA VAL A 399 -14.31 0.58 -9.91
C VAL A 399 -14.14 1.90 -9.15
N LEU A 400 -13.30 1.90 -8.12
CA LEU A 400 -12.98 3.07 -7.30
C LEU A 400 -11.48 3.38 -7.33
N GLN A 401 -11.13 4.64 -7.11
CA GLN A 401 -9.76 5.12 -6.89
C GLN A 401 -9.52 5.20 -5.38
N LEU A 402 -9.05 4.12 -4.76
CA LEU A 402 -8.90 4.01 -3.30
C LEU A 402 -7.45 4.20 -2.85
N ASP A 403 -6.50 3.84 -3.73
CA ASP A 403 -5.07 3.81 -3.43
C ASP A 403 -4.41 5.09 -3.95
N HIS A 404 -3.63 5.74 -3.10
CA HIS A 404 -3.04 7.04 -3.39
C HIS A 404 -1.56 7.09 -3.02
N VAL A 405 -0.75 7.78 -3.85
CA VAL A 405 0.63 8.17 -3.55
C VAL A 405 0.74 9.66 -3.87
N ILE A 406 0.85 10.49 -2.84
CA ILE A 406 0.71 11.95 -2.91
C ILE A 406 1.99 12.61 -2.39
N PRO A 407 2.93 12.99 -3.26
CA PRO A 407 4.12 13.73 -2.85
C PRO A 407 3.80 15.15 -2.41
N SER A 408 4.68 15.74 -1.60
CA SER A 408 4.64 17.16 -1.25
C SER A 408 4.99 18.04 -2.46
N ALA A 409 4.49 19.27 -2.46
CA ALA A 409 4.68 20.25 -3.55
C ALA A 409 6.16 20.59 -3.83
N ASN A 410 7.05 20.42 -2.85
CA ASN A 410 8.48 20.68 -2.95
C ASN A 410 9.29 19.44 -3.42
N LEU A 411 8.63 18.38 -3.87
CA LEU A 411 9.23 17.22 -4.53
C LEU A 411 8.97 17.27 -6.04
N ASN A 412 9.97 16.91 -6.84
CA ASN A 412 9.87 16.87 -8.29
C ASN A 412 9.37 15.50 -8.76
N ALA A 413 8.05 15.37 -8.92
CA ALA A 413 7.44 14.18 -9.51
C ALA A 413 7.61 14.23 -11.04
N VAL A 414 8.07 13.13 -11.64
CA VAL A 414 8.38 13.05 -13.08
C VAL A 414 7.62 11.97 -13.82
N LYS A 415 7.13 10.95 -13.11
CA LYS A 415 6.33 9.87 -13.67
C LYS A 415 5.44 9.25 -12.59
N SER A 416 4.33 8.66 -12.99
CA SER A 416 3.42 7.95 -12.10
C SER A 416 2.68 6.85 -12.87
N GLY A 417 1.97 5.99 -12.18
CA GLY A 417 1.12 5.00 -12.81
C GLY A 417 0.35 4.14 -11.82
N VAL A 418 -0.64 3.46 -12.35
CA VAL A 418 -1.36 2.36 -11.70
C VAL A 418 -0.96 1.07 -12.42
N TYR A 419 -0.51 0.05 -11.70
CA TYR A 419 -0.22 -1.24 -12.30
C TYR A 419 -1.53 -2.01 -12.54
N TRP A 420 -2.16 -1.73 -13.63
CA TRP A 420 -3.32 -2.47 -14.14
C TRP A 420 -3.16 -2.66 -15.65
N PRO A 421 -2.42 -3.69 -16.07
CA PRO A 421 -2.22 -3.96 -17.48
C PRO A 421 -3.52 -4.35 -18.18
N ALA A 422 -3.75 -3.81 -19.37
CA ALA A 422 -4.80 -4.22 -20.28
C ALA A 422 -4.47 -5.57 -20.95
N SER A 423 -5.44 -6.19 -21.60
CA SER A 423 -5.28 -7.55 -22.17
C SER A 423 -4.21 -7.68 -23.25
N PHE A 424 -3.77 -6.58 -23.84
CA PHE A 424 -2.68 -6.52 -24.82
C PHE A 424 -1.31 -6.21 -24.21
N GLU A 425 -1.24 -5.94 -22.89
CA GLU A 425 0.00 -5.60 -22.19
C GLU A 425 0.60 -6.81 -21.46
N ALA A 426 1.92 -6.80 -21.30
CA ALA A 426 2.62 -7.78 -20.49
C ALA A 426 2.16 -7.74 -19.02
N GLY A 427 1.99 -8.92 -18.41
CA GLY A 427 1.53 -9.02 -17.02
C GLY A 427 0.02 -9.06 -16.85
N TYR A 428 -0.79 -9.09 -17.93
CA TYR A 428 -2.25 -9.19 -17.83
C TYR A 428 -2.73 -10.39 -16.98
N HIS A 429 -2.02 -11.51 -17.03
CA HIS A 429 -2.30 -12.70 -16.21
C HIS A 429 -2.22 -12.46 -14.69
N LEU A 430 -1.60 -11.36 -14.27
CA LEU A 430 -1.49 -10.96 -12.84
C LEU A 430 -2.73 -10.23 -12.33
N VAL A 431 -3.59 -9.78 -13.22
CA VAL A 431 -4.81 -9.03 -12.90
C VAL A 431 -6.09 -9.70 -13.40
N TYR A 432 -5.96 -10.72 -14.23
CA TYR A 432 -7.07 -11.45 -14.79
C TYR A 432 -6.75 -12.93 -14.96
N ASP A 433 -7.67 -13.81 -14.56
CA ASP A 433 -7.65 -15.25 -14.80
C ASP A 433 -8.95 -15.67 -15.47
N ALA A 434 -8.89 -16.59 -16.44
CA ALA A 434 -10.07 -17.00 -17.20
C ALA A 434 -11.19 -17.65 -16.36
N LYS A 435 -10.87 -18.19 -15.19
CA LYS A 435 -11.83 -18.82 -14.26
C LYS A 435 -12.24 -17.89 -13.12
N LEU A 436 -11.32 -17.06 -12.64
CA LEU A 436 -11.51 -16.19 -11.49
C LEU A 436 -11.92 -14.75 -11.88
N GLY A 437 -11.77 -14.37 -13.16
CA GLY A 437 -11.93 -12.98 -13.59
C GLY A 437 -10.85 -12.10 -12.99
N ILE A 438 -11.25 -10.94 -12.45
CA ILE A 438 -10.38 -9.99 -11.73
C ILE A 438 -10.40 -10.19 -10.21
N ALA A 439 -10.85 -11.37 -9.74
CA ALA A 439 -11.01 -11.64 -8.32
C ALA A 439 -9.71 -11.47 -7.52
N LYS A 440 -9.86 -11.10 -6.26
CA LYS A 440 -8.78 -10.99 -5.25
C LYS A 440 -7.80 -12.17 -5.29
N GLY A 441 -8.27 -13.40 -5.51
CA GLY A 441 -7.44 -14.60 -5.54
C GLY A 441 -6.45 -14.68 -6.72
N VAL A 442 -6.55 -13.83 -7.75
CA VAL A 442 -5.54 -13.77 -8.83
C VAL A 442 -4.25 -13.16 -8.31
N SER A 443 -4.32 -11.97 -7.74
CA SER A 443 -3.22 -11.30 -7.04
C SER A 443 -3.77 -10.43 -5.89
N SER A 444 -4.54 -9.42 -6.21
CA SER A 444 -5.24 -8.53 -5.29
C SER A 444 -6.48 -7.98 -5.99
N ASP A 445 -7.49 -7.54 -5.24
CA ASP A 445 -8.57 -6.70 -5.75
C ASP A 445 -8.17 -5.23 -5.85
N HIS A 446 -6.97 -4.86 -5.38
CA HIS A 446 -6.36 -3.55 -5.57
C HIS A 446 -5.24 -3.59 -6.61
N ARG A 447 -4.79 -2.42 -7.03
CA ARG A 447 -3.71 -2.20 -7.99
C ARG A 447 -2.64 -1.31 -7.38
N MET A 448 -1.37 -1.68 -7.57
CA MET A 448 -0.26 -0.88 -7.08
C MET A 448 -0.26 0.50 -7.74
N VAL A 449 -0.19 1.54 -6.93
CA VAL A 449 0.00 2.93 -7.36
C VAL A 449 1.43 3.36 -7.05
N TRP A 450 2.07 4.06 -7.97
CA TRP A 450 3.45 4.51 -7.80
C TRP A 450 3.71 5.90 -8.39
N VAL A 451 4.71 6.58 -7.86
CA VAL A 451 5.22 7.87 -8.32
C VAL A 451 6.75 7.85 -8.31
N ASP A 452 7.36 8.29 -9.41
CA ASP A 452 8.80 8.50 -9.52
C ASP A 452 9.13 9.95 -9.18
N LEU A 453 10.01 10.13 -8.22
CA LEU A 453 10.54 11.41 -7.78
C LEU A 453 11.99 11.56 -8.26
N LYS A 454 12.30 12.70 -8.86
CA LYS A 454 13.67 13.09 -9.13
C LYS A 454 14.18 13.90 -7.95
N LEU A 455 15.20 13.39 -7.30
CA LEU A 455 15.89 14.05 -6.19
C LEU A 455 17.16 14.72 -6.72
N ASP A 456 17.38 15.95 -6.32
CA ASP A 456 18.50 16.79 -6.81
C ASP A 456 19.67 16.83 -5.82
#